data_5d14f800688d5aa1d1282f2e525f21cc
#
_entry.id   5d14f800688d5aa1d1282f2e525f21cc
#
_cell.length_a   1.000
_cell.length_b   1.000
_cell.length_c   1.000
_cell.angle_alpha   90.00
_cell.angle_beta   90.00
_cell.angle_gamma   90.00
#
_symmetry.space_group_name_H-M   'P 1'
#
loop_
_entity.id
_entity.type
_entity.pdbx_description
1 polymer ?
#
loop_
_entity_poly.entity_id
_entity_poly.type
_entity_poly.pdbx_seq_one_letter_code
_entity_poly.pdbx_strand_id
1 'polypeptide(L)'
;VRAGLLELRWEVVCPSCRTGSESVATLAALAEHGSCQLCELDFSIDLDDAVEATFGIASAFLGTALIAGVALVVAFPVATGAALFITEYAPRRVQRPLTWVVDLLAAVPSIIYGLWGRSFLQPKAISLSRWLADHLGFIPIFRTQAGAAFPASTFIAGLVLSLMVLPICTAVMREVFSQAPAGEKEGALALGGTRWGVMRDVVIPFGKGGMIGGAMLGLGRALGETIAVTLIISPTFDLARLPRILETGGNSISSLIALRFSESNAFGVSALMAAGLVLFVSTLIVNTLASLIVARTRSGAATEI
;
A
#
# COMPACT_ATOMS: atom_id res chain seq x y z
N VAL A 1 -14.66 -17.87 33.20
CA VAL A 1 -13.37 -17.85 32.49
C VAL A 1 -12.35 -17.26 33.45
N ARG A 2 -11.48 -18.10 34.04
CA ARG A 2 -10.38 -17.65 34.92
C ARG A 2 -9.28 -17.12 33.99
N ALA A 3 -9.17 -15.80 33.87
CA ALA A 3 -8.00 -15.17 33.30
C ALA A 3 -6.82 -15.39 34.26
N GLY A 4 -5.79 -16.13 33.81
CA GLY A 4 -4.54 -16.24 34.53
C GLY A 4 -3.92 -14.85 34.66
N LEU A 5 -3.63 -14.45 35.87
CA LEU A 5 -2.91 -13.23 36.21
C LEU A 5 -1.48 -13.35 35.62
N LEU A 6 -1.26 -12.66 34.51
CA LEU A 6 0.08 -12.33 34.06
C LEU A 6 0.59 -11.23 34.98
N GLU A 7 1.47 -11.57 35.92
CA GLU A 7 2.28 -10.59 36.65
C GLU A 7 3.28 -9.99 35.63
N LEU A 8 2.92 -8.83 35.09
CA LEU A 8 3.84 -8.05 34.27
C LEU A 8 4.65 -7.14 35.20
N ARG A 9 5.96 -7.32 35.21
CA ARG A 9 6.89 -6.35 35.83
C ARG A 9 6.98 -5.13 34.94
N TRP A 10 6.60 -3.98 35.49
CA TRP A 10 6.70 -2.70 34.80
C TRP A 10 7.73 -1.83 35.53
N GLU A 11 8.64 -1.24 34.78
CA GLU A 11 9.48 -0.17 35.28
C GLU A 11 8.79 1.15 34.95
N VAL A 12 8.24 1.80 35.96
CA VAL A 12 7.62 3.12 35.82
C VAL A 12 8.70 4.16 36.08
N VAL A 13 9.07 4.90 35.04
CA VAL A 13 10.03 5.99 35.13
C VAL A 13 9.27 7.31 35.34
N CYS A 14 9.54 7.99 36.45
CA CYS A 14 8.94 9.30 36.71
C CYS A 14 9.33 10.31 35.63
N PRO A 15 8.38 11.00 34.98
CA PRO A 15 8.68 11.95 33.91
C PRO A 15 9.47 13.17 34.36
N SER A 16 9.43 13.52 35.66
CA SER A 16 10.11 14.69 36.21
C SER A 16 11.53 14.40 36.70
N CYS A 17 11.75 13.36 37.49
CA CYS A 17 13.06 13.07 38.09
C CYS A 17 13.79 11.87 37.45
N ARG A 18 13.17 11.17 36.49
CA ARG A 18 13.69 10.01 35.76
C ARG A 18 14.19 8.84 36.64
N THR A 19 13.74 8.75 37.85
CA THR A 19 13.99 7.59 38.72
C THR A 19 12.97 6.50 38.39
N GLY A 20 13.47 5.28 38.12
CA GLY A 20 12.65 4.10 37.91
C GLY A 20 12.29 3.44 39.26
N SER A 21 11.05 3.06 39.47
CA SER A 21 10.63 2.16 40.56
C SER A 21 10.05 0.90 39.93
N GLU A 22 10.56 -0.28 40.33
CA GLU A 22 9.92 -1.55 40.01
C GLU A 22 8.66 -1.69 40.89
N SER A 23 7.49 -1.67 40.29
CA SER A 23 6.27 -2.05 40.97
C SER A 23 5.66 -3.28 40.31
N VAL A 24 5.39 -4.30 41.14
CA VAL A 24 4.59 -5.45 40.76
C VAL A 24 3.14 -5.10 41.06
N ALA A 25 2.38 -4.72 40.03
CA ALA A 25 0.97 -4.39 40.21
C ALA A 25 0.13 -5.13 39.18
N THR A 26 -1.05 -5.57 39.54
CA THR A 26 -2.07 -6.07 38.64
C THR A 26 -2.53 -4.94 37.73
N LEU A 27 -2.85 -5.24 36.47
CA LEU A 27 -3.31 -4.28 35.45
C LEU A 27 -4.44 -3.34 35.94
N ALA A 28 -5.27 -3.80 36.88
CA ALA A 28 -6.33 -3.02 37.48
C ALA A 28 -5.84 -1.97 38.50
N ALA A 29 -4.70 -2.19 39.16
CA ALA A 29 -4.11 -1.26 40.11
C ALA A 29 -3.27 -0.16 39.45
N LEU A 30 -2.83 -0.35 38.21
CA LEU A 30 -2.10 0.65 37.42
C LEU A 30 -3.01 1.75 36.84
N ALA A 31 -4.31 1.50 36.75
CA ALA A 31 -5.32 2.46 36.28
C ALA A 31 -5.62 3.59 37.25
N GLU A 32 -5.23 3.46 38.55
CA GLU A 32 -5.45 4.47 39.60
C GLU A 32 -4.09 5.09 39.98
N HIS A 33 -3.88 6.34 39.64
CA HIS A 33 -2.90 7.32 40.11
C HIS A 33 -1.61 6.77 40.77
N GLY A 34 -0.49 6.85 40.07
CA GLY A 34 0.83 6.60 40.63
C GLY A 34 1.44 7.87 41.20
N SER A 35 1.97 7.82 42.44
CA SER A 35 2.77 8.92 43.01
C SER A 35 4.25 8.58 43.03
N CYS A 36 5.10 9.52 42.62
CA CYS A 36 6.55 9.38 42.73
C CYS A 36 6.97 9.70 44.16
N GLN A 37 7.56 8.73 44.86
CA GLN A 37 8.03 8.90 46.24
C GLN A 37 9.17 9.93 46.42
N LEU A 38 9.88 10.28 45.33
CA LEU A 38 11.03 11.17 45.36
C LEU A 38 10.69 12.63 45.07
N CYS A 39 9.68 12.91 44.24
CA CYS A 39 9.30 14.26 43.86
C CYS A 39 7.82 14.59 44.16
N GLU A 40 7.10 13.68 44.82
CA GLU A 40 5.67 13.83 45.22
C GLU A 40 4.73 14.18 44.06
N LEU A 41 5.14 13.85 42.81
CA LEU A 41 4.33 14.13 41.66
C LEU A 41 3.33 13.00 41.43
N ASP A 42 2.07 13.33 41.43
CA ASP A 42 1.00 12.41 41.02
C ASP A 42 0.95 12.36 39.49
N PHE A 43 0.98 11.15 38.91
CA PHE A 43 0.80 10.96 37.48
C PHE A 43 -0.23 9.85 37.25
N SER A 44 -1.08 10.05 36.26
CA SER A 44 -1.99 9.02 35.76
C SER A 44 -1.36 8.29 34.59
N ILE A 45 -1.35 6.96 34.62
CA ILE A 45 -0.99 6.13 33.47
C ILE A 45 -2.26 5.91 32.68
N ASP A 46 -2.34 6.50 31.50
CA ASP A 46 -3.46 6.31 30.60
C ASP A 46 -3.33 4.94 29.91
N LEU A 47 -4.12 3.98 30.40
CA LEU A 47 -4.17 2.63 29.82
C LEU A 47 -4.85 2.62 28.44
N ASP A 48 -5.64 3.65 28.11
CA ASP A 48 -6.28 3.78 26.82
C ASP A 48 -5.23 3.95 25.71
N ASP A 49 -4.09 4.61 25.97
CA ASP A 49 -2.96 4.72 25.05
C ASP A 49 -2.33 3.35 24.72
N ALA A 50 -2.27 2.43 25.67
CA ALA A 50 -1.73 1.08 25.45
C ALA A 50 -2.71 0.19 24.66
N VAL A 51 -4.01 0.39 24.83
CA VAL A 51 -5.05 -0.31 24.08
C VAL A 51 -5.15 0.27 22.66
N GLU A 52 -5.04 1.59 22.49
CA GLU A 52 -4.99 2.22 21.17
C GLU A 52 -3.77 1.78 20.36
N ALA A 53 -2.62 1.53 20.97
CA ALA A 53 -1.43 1.02 20.27
C ALA A 53 -1.65 -0.37 19.65
N THR A 54 -2.41 -1.25 20.28
CA THR A 54 -2.77 -2.57 19.72
C THR A 54 -3.77 -2.45 18.57
N PHE A 55 -4.73 -1.54 18.64
CA PHE A 55 -5.64 -1.24 17.54
C PHE A 55 -4.93 -0.48 16.40
N GLY A 56 -3.91 0.30 16.69
CA GLY A 56 -3.12 1.05 15.72
C GLY A 56 -2.45 0.19 14.66
N ILE A 57 -1.93 -0.99 14.99
CA ILE A 57 -1.30 -1.91 14.04
C ILE A 57 -2.33 -2.46 13.03
N ALA A 58 -3.52 -2.85 13.50
CA ALA A 58 -4.59 -3.35 12.63
C ALA A 58 -5.06 -2.25 11.65
N SER A 59 -5.18 -1.02 12.12
CA SER A 59 -5.53 0.13 11.28
C SER A 59 -4.47 0.41 10.23
N ALA A 60 -3.20 0.40 10.60
CA ALA A 60 -2.09 0.61 9.69
C ALA A 60 -1.96 -0.50 8.64
N PHE A 61 -2.23 -1.76 9.02
CA PHE A 61 -2.26 -2.90 8.10
C PHE A 61 -3.37 -2.75 7.06
N LEU A 62 -4.60 -2.47 7.51
CA LEU A 62 -5.74 -2.27 6.61
C LEU A 62 -5.52 -1.07 5.70
N GLY A 63 -5.00 0.04 6.23
CA GLY A 63 -4.67 1.23 5.45
C GLY A 63 -3.61 0.93 4.39
N THR A 64 -2.54 0.20 4.73
CA THR A 64 -1.52 -0.26 3.76
C THR A 64 -2.15 -1.07 2.63
N ALA A 65 -3.02 -2.03 2.97
CA ALA A 65 -3.71 -2.85 1.98
C ALA A 65 -4.64 -2.04 1.07
N LEU A 66 -5.39 -1.08 1.64
CA LEU A 66 -6.28 -0.20 0.88
C LEU A 66 -5.51 0.72 -0.07
N ILE A 67 -4.42 1.34 0.39
CA ILE A 67 -3.56 2.20 -0.46
C ILE A 67 -2.99 1.40 -1.63
N ALA A 68 -2.41 0.23 -1.34
CA ALA A 68 -1.84 -0.64 -2.35
C ALA A 68 -2.91 -1.19 -3.32
N GLY A 69 -4.11 -1.50 -2.80
CA GLY A 69 -5.26 -1.92 -3.60
C GLY A 69 -5.70 -0.84 -4.58
N VAL A 70 -5.89 0.39 -4.11
CA VAL A 70 -6.24 1.54 -4.97
C VAL A 70 -5.15 1.77 -6.02
N ALA A 71 -3.87 1.74 -5.62
CA ALA A 71 -2.75 1.91 -6.54
C ALA A 71 -2.77 0.86 -7.66
N LEU A 72 -3.00 -0.40 -7.32
CA LEU A 72 -3.03 -1.49 -8.29
C LEU A 72 -4.25 -1.42 -9.21
N VAL A 73 -5.44 -1.14 -8.68
CA VAL A 73 -6.68 -1.01 -9.47
C VAL A 73 -6.55 0.06 -10.55
N VAL A 74 -5.85 1.15 -10.25
CA VAL A 74 -5.61 2.23 -11.21
C VAL A 74 -4.43 1.89 -12.14
N ALA A 75 -3.31 1.43 -11.58
CA ALA A 75 -2.09 1.18 -12.36
C ALA A 75 -2.22 0.00 -13.33
N PHE A 76 -2.90 -1.09 -12.93
CA PHE A 76 -2.96 -2.32 -13.72
C PHE A 76 -3.58 -2.14 -15.10
N PRO A 77 -4.80 -1.57 -15.27
CA PRO A 77 -5.40 -1.40 -16.59
C PRO A 77 -4.61 -0.41 -17.45
N VAL A 78 -4.08 0.67 -16.86
CA VAL A 78 -3.29 1.67 -17.58
C VAL A 78 -1.95 1.09 -18.03
N ALA A 79 -1.26 0.34 -17.16
CA ALA A 79 -0.01 -0.34 -17.48
C ALA A 79 -0.19 -1.40 -18.57
N THR A 80 -1.27 -2.18 -18.50
CA THR A 80 -1.60 -3.18 -19.54
C THR A 80 -1.85 -2.50 -20.89
N GLY A 81 -2.66 -1.44 -20.89
CA GLY A 81 -2.93 -0.66 -22.10
C GLY A 81 -1.66 -0.02 -22.68
N ALA A 82 -0.80 0.56 -21.84
CA ALA A 82 0.47 1.15 -22.25
C ALA A 82 1.43 0.09 -22.81
N ALA A 83 1.55 -1.06 -22.15
CA ALA A 83 2.38 -2.18 -22.63
C ALA A 83 1.92 -2.69 -23.99
N LEU A 84 0.62 -2.97 -24.16
CA LEU A 84 0.05 -3.40 -25.45
C LEU A 84 0.20 -2.33 -26.53
N PHE A 85 0.01 -1.06 -26.18
CA PHE A 85 0.23 0.02 -27.14
C PHE A 85 1.68 0.05 -27.63
N ILE A 86 2.66 -0.05 -26.72
CA ILE A 86 4.07 0.00 -27.06
C ILE A 86 4.48 -1.22 -27.90
N THR A 87 3.96 -2.41 -27.61
CA THR A 87 4.37 -3.66 -28.31
C THR A 87 3.68 -3.84 -29.64
N GLU A 88 2.38 -3.56 -29.75
CA GLU A 88 1.57 -3.96 -30.90
C GLU A 88 1.14 -2.79 -31.81
N TYR A 89 1.00 -1.57 -31.25
CA TYR A 89 0.51 -0.42 -32.03
C TYR A 89 1.58 0.59 -32.39
N ALA A 90 2.54 0.82 -31.49
CA ALA A 90 3.53 1.86 -31.68
C ALA A 90 4.44 1.57 -32.90
N PRO A 91 4.61 2.53 -33.81
CA PRO A 91 5.56 2.36 -34.89
C PRO A 91 7.00 2.25 -34.34
N ARG A 92 7.85 1.46 -34.98
CA ARG A 92 9.24 1.17 -34.52
C ARG A 92 10.03 2.43 -34.15
N ARG A 93 9.75 3.57 -34.78
CA ARG A 93 10.42 4.85 -34.49
C ARG A 93 10.04 5.43 -33.14
N VAL A 94 8.80 5.19 -32.68
CA VAL A 94 8.24 5.74 -31.42
C VAL A 94 8.36 4.73 -30.27
N GLN A 95 8.46 3.46 -30.58
CA GLN A 95 8.54 2.39 -29.58
C GLN A 95 9.75 2.56 -28.64
N ARG A 96 10.94 2.85 -29.19
CA ARG A 96 12.16 3.07 -28.38
C ARG A 96 12.04 4.27 -27.45
N PRO A 97 11.66 5.48 -27.91
CA PRO A 97 11.44 6.63 -27.01
C PRO A 97 10.42 6.35 -25.90
N LEU A 98 9.29 5.71 -26.24
CA LEU A 98 8.27 5.36 -25.22
C LEU A 98 8.83 4.42 -24.16
N THR A 99 9.61 3.42 -24.58
CA THR A 99 10.30 2.53 -23.66
C THR A 99 11.22 3.29 -22.71
N TRP A 100 12.06 4.18 -23.24
CA TRP A 100 12.96 4.98 -22.43
C TRP A 100 12.22 5.90 -21.44
N VAL A 101 11.07 6.46 -21.84
CA VAL A 101 10.24 7.26 -20.93
C VAL A 101 9.70 6.41 -19.79
N VAL A 102 9.22 5.20 -20.06
CA VAL A 102 8.74 4.27 -19.02
C VAL A 102 9.87 3.89 -18.06
N ASP A 103 11.04 3.53 -18.62
CA ASP A 103 12.20 3.14 -17.82
C ASP A 103 12.73 4.31 -16.98
N LEU A 104 12.72 5.53 -17.53
CA LEU A 104 13.08 6.76 -16.80
C LEU A 104 12.11 7.04 -15.64
N LEU A 105 10.80 6.91 -15.89
CA LEU A 105 9.79 7.10 -14.84
C LEU A 105 9.95 6.06 -13.72
N ALA A 106 10.33 4.82 -14.04
CA ALA A 106 10.60 3.80 -13.03
C ALA A 106 11.80 4.14 -12.13
N ALA A 107 12.77 4.92 -12.64
CA ALA A 107 13.97 5.33 -11.92
C ALA A 107 13.77 6.58 -11.03
N VAL A 108 12.64 7.29 -11.16
CA VAL A 108 12.36 8.50 -10.37
C VAL A 108 12.25 8.14 -8.87
N PRO A 109 12.97 8.87 -7.98
CA PRO A 109 12.84 8.69 -6.53
C PRO A 109 11.41 8.90 -6.03
N SER A 110 10.94 8.03 -5.11
CA SER A 110 9.57 8.07 -4.59
C SER A 110 9.20 9.39 -3.91
N ILE A 111 10.18 10.07 -3.30
CA ILE A 111 9.98 11.38 -2.67
C ILE A 111 9.47 12.43 -3.67
N ILE A 112 9.92 12.37 -4.92
CA ILE A 112 9.49 13.31 -5.97
C ILE A 112 8.01 13.07 -6.29
N TYR A 113 7.59 11.80 -6.40
CA TYR A 113 6.17 11.47 -6.57
C TYR A 113 5.32 11.93 -5.38
N GLY A 114 5.83 11.81 -4.14
CA GLY A 114 5.15 12.27 -2.94
C GLY A 114 4.97 13.79 -2.92
N LEU A 115 6.03 14.55 -3.18
CA LEU A 115 5.99 16.02 -3.22
C LEU A 115 5.11 16.54 -4.36
N TRP A 116 5.26 15.98 -5.55
CA TRP A 116 4.43 16.32 -6.70
C TRP A 116 2.96 15.96 -6.46
N GLY A 117 2.73 14.78 -5.87
CA GLY A 117 1.41 14.29 -5.51
C GLY A 117 0.70 15.23 -4.54
N ARG A 118 1.40 15.66 -3.49
CA ARG A 118 0.86 16.60 -2.50
C ARG A 118 0.58 17.98 -3.09
N SER A 119 1.50 18.51 -3.91
CA SER A 119 1.42 19.88 -4.38
C SER A 119 0.51 20.04 -5.60
N PHE A 120 0.51 19.08 -6.51
CA PHE A 120 -0.16 19.18 -7.81
C PHE A 120 -1.36 18.24 -7.96
N LEU A 121 -1.22 16.96 -7.59
CA LEU A 121 -2.27 15.97 -7.77
C LEU A 121 -3.37 16.11 -6.71
N GLN A 122 -3.02 16.31 -5.45
CA GLN A 122 -3.98 16.38 -4.35
C GLN A 122 -5.09 17.42 -4.56
N PRO A 123 -4.84 18.68 -4.96
CA PRO A 123 -5.91 19.65 -5.20
C PRO A 123 -6.90 19.20 -6.27
N LYS A 124 -6.41 18.53 -7.33
CA LYS A 124 -7.25 17.99 -8.42
C LYS A 124 -7.99 16.73 -7.99
N ALA A 125 -7.34 15.86 -7.25
CA ALA A 125 -7.91 14.63 -6.74
C ALA A 125 -9.03 14.86 -5.72
N ILE A 126 -9.03 15.98 -4.99
CA ILE A 126 -10.13 16.39 -4.11
C ILE A 126 -11.44 16.56 -4.91
N SER A 127 -11.38 17.19 -6.08
CA SER A 127 -12.56 17.34 -6.95
C SER A 127 -13.08 15.98 -7.42
N LEU A 128 -12.18 15.09 -7.79
CA LEU A 128 -12.54 13.71 -8.16
C LEU A 128 -13.12 12.94 -6.96
N SER A 129 -12.54 13.09 -5.76
CA SER A 129 -13.05 12.45 -4.54
C SER A 129 -14.48 12.90 -4.21
N ARG A 130 -14.78 14.20 -4.36
CA ARG A 130 -16.14 14.72 -4.19
C ARG A 130 -17.11 14.14 -5.22
N TRP A 131 -16.71 14.13 -6.48
CA TRP A 131 -17.52 13.54 -7.54
C TRP A 131 -17.82 12.06 -7.29
N LEU A 132 -16.81 11.28 -6.87
CA LEU A 132 -16.98 9.87 -6.49
C LEU A 132 -17.91 9.70 -5.29
N ALA A 133 -17.80 10.55 -4.26
CA ALA A 133 -18.67 10.52 -3.10
C ALA A 133 -20.13 10.81 -3.48
N ASP A 134 -20.36 11.79 -4.36
CA ASP A 134 -21.70 12.21 -4.77
C ASP A 134 -22.39 11.18 -5.68
N HIS A 135 -21.64 10.50 -6.58
CA HIS A 135 -22.20 9.60 -7.57
C HIS A 135 -22.11 8.11 -7.19
N LEU A 136 -21.07 7.72 -6.45
CA LEU A 136 -20.79 6.33 -6.05
C LEU A 136 -20.86 6.11 -4.54
N GLY A 137 -21.42 7.06 -3.78
CA GLY A 137 -21.60 6.97 -2.32
C GLY A 137 -22.46 5.80 -1.83
N PHE A 138 -23.16 5.09 -2.75
CA PHE A 138 -23.86 3.84 -2.46
C PHE A 138 -22.91 2.67 -2.21
N ILE A 139 -21.66 2.76 -2.69
CA ILE A 139 -20.62 1.76 -2.44
C ILE A 139 -19.99 2.08 -1.08
N PRO A 140 -19.89 1.14 -0.13
CA PRO A 140 -19.40 1.40 1.23
C PRO A 140 -18.02 2.07 1.28
N ILE A 141 -17.11 1.75 0.33
CA ILE A 141 -15.75 2.29 0.24
C ILE A 141 -15.74 3.80 -0.12
N PHE A 142 -16.71 4.26 -0.91
CA PHE A 142 -16.83 5.66 -1.34
C PHE A 142 -17.80 6.48 -0.48
N ARG A 143 -18.41 5.84 0.52
CA ARG A 143 -19.32 6.52 1.44
C ARG A 143 -18.56 7.51 2.32
N THR A 144 -19.09 8.74 2.42
CA THR A 144 -18.51 9.80 3.25
C THR A 144 -19.51 10.31 4.28
N GLN A 145 -19.02 10.90 5.36
CA GLN A 145 -19.88 11.58 6.35
C GLN A 145 -20.23 12.98 5.86
N ALA A 146 -21.33 13.52 6.37
CA ALA A 146 -21.71 14.90 6.12
C ALA A 146 -20.62 15.84 6.67
N GLY A 147 -20.13 16.75 5.81
CA GLY A 147 -19.04 17.66 6.17
C GLY A 147 -17.63 17.04 6.12
N ALA A 148 -17.46 15.85 5.54
CA ALA A 148 -16.16 15.21 5.45
C ALA A 148 -15.15 16.05 4.67
N ALA A 149 -13.91 16.09 5.17
CA ALA A 149 -12.77 16.65 4.46
C ALA A 149 -12.12 15.57 3.58
N PHE A 150 -11.64 15.95 2.40
CA PHE A 150 -11.07 15.05 1.42
C PHE A 150 -9.53 15.09 1.28
N PRO A 151 -8.81 16.16 1.73
CA PRO A 151 -7.36 16.20 1.60
C PRO A 151 -6.69 15.12 2.44
N ALA A 152 -5.49 14.70 2.05
CA ALA A 152 -4.68 13.72 2.79
C ALA A 152 -5.38 12.37 3.02
N SER A 153 -6.14 11.90 2.03
CA SER A 153 -6.92 10.65 2.09
C SER A 153 -6.13 9.43 1.57
N THR A 154 -6.55 8.25 2.00
CA THR A 154 -6.07 6.95 1.50
C THR A 154 -6.17 6.85 -0.02
N PHE A 155 -7.25 7.37 -0.62
CA PHE A 155 -7.47 7.38 -2.06
C PHE A 155 -6.41 8.21 -2.80
N ILE A 156 -6.11 9.42 -2.31
CA ILE A 156 -5.09 10.30 -2.93
C ILE A 156 -3.71 9.65 -2.85
N ALA A 157 -3.37 9.04 -1.71
CA ALA A 157 -2.13 8.30 -1.57
C ALA A 157 -2.05 7.13 -2.57
N GLY A 158 -3.12 6.37 -2.73
CA GLY A 158 -3.21 5.30 -3.72
C GLY A 158 -3.06 5.78 -5.16
N LEU A 159 -3.63 6.95 -5.51
CA LEU A 159 -3.45 7.57 -6.83
C LEU A 159 -1.99 7.97 -7.09
N VAL A 160 -1.31 8.56 -6.12
CA VAL A 160 0.11 8.90 -6.28
C VAL A 160 0.95 7.63 -6.41
N LEU A 161 0.65 6.62 -5.61
CA LEU A 161 1.32 5.33 -5.69
C LEU A 161 1.09 4.64 -7.04
N SER A 162 -0.10 4.77 -7.64
CA SER A 162 -0.39 4.20 -8.95
C SER A 162 0.55 4.72 -10.04
N LEU A 163 0.91 6.01 -10.00
CA LEU A 163 1.85 6.61 -10.94
C LEU A 163 3.26 6.04 -10.81
N MET A 164 3.67 5.67 -9.60
CA MET A 164 4.98 5.07 -9.33
C MET A 164 5.02 3.58 -9.71
N VAL A 165 3.90 2.86 -9.52
CA VAL A 165 3.76 1.44 -9.82
C VAL A 165 3.58 1.19 -11.33
N LEU A 166 2.90 2.11 -12.01
CA LEU A 166 2.56 2.03 -13.43
C LEU A 166 3.76 1.73 -14.34
N PRO A 167 4.89 2.45 -14.28
CA PRO A 167 6.02 2.18 -15.18
C PRO A 167 6.65 0.81 -14.94
N ILE A 168 6.68 0.34 -13.69
CA ILE A 168 7.23 -0.99 -13.35
C ILE A 168 6.34 -2.09 -13.93
N CYS A 169 5.02 -2.00 -13.71
CA CYS A 169 4.06 -2.94 -14.31
C CYS A 169 4.15 -2.92 -15.84
N THR A 170 4.22 -1.74 -16.44
CA THR A 170 4.31 -1.58 -17.89
C THR A 170 5.57 -2.24 -18.44
N ALA A 171 6.73 -2.06 -17.80
CA ALA A 171 7.99 -2.63 -18.24
C ALA A 171 7.94 -4.17 -18.25
N VAL A 172 7.43 -4.79 -17.19
CA VAL A 172 7.30 -6.25 -17.09
C VAL A 172 6.30 -6.80 -18.10
N MET A 173 5.12 -6.18 -18.21
CA MET A 173 4.08 -6.60 -19.14
C MET A 173 4.54 -6.48 -20.58
N ARG A 174 5.19 -5.37 -20.94
CA ARG A 174 5.76 -5.13 -22.26
C ARG A 174 6.76 -6.23 -22.64
N GLU A 175 7.67 -6.58 -21.72
CA GLU A 175 8.66 -7.62 -21.98
C GLU A 175 8.01 -8.95 -22.35
N VAL A 176 6.98 -9.35 -21.58
CA VAL A 176 6.27 -10.60 -21.87
C VAL A 176 5.44 -10.52 -23.15
N PHE A 177 4.74 -9.42 -23.43
CA PHE A 177 3.97 -9.27 -24.67
C PHE A 177 4.86 -9.26 -25.90
N SER A 178 6.09 -8.76 -25.81
CA SER A 178 7.04 -8.76 -26.91
C SER A 178 7.49 -10.19 -27.32
N GLN A 179 7.37 -11.15 -26.42
CA GLN A 179 7.73 -12.56 -26.63
C GLN A 179 6.59 -13.38 -27.26
N ALA A 180 5.41 -12.78 -27.49
CA ALA A 180 4.30 -13.50 -28.12
C ALA A 180 4.67 -13.98 -29.55
N PRO A 181 4.43 -15.27 -29.88
CA PRO A 181 4.90 -15.88 -31.11
C PRO A 181 4.41 -15.16 -32.36
N ALA A 182 5.32 -14.79 -33.27
CA ALA A 182 4.97 -14.08 -34.49
C ALA A 182 4.08 -14.92 -35.42
N GLY A 183 4.31 -16.23 -35.49
CA GLY A 183 3.51 -17.15 -36.32
C GLY A 183 2.04 -17.20 -35.90
N GLU A 184 1.74 -17.19 -34.59
CA GLU A 184 0.36 -17.14 -34.09
C GLU A 184 -0.33 -15.81 -34.42
N LYS A 185 0.41 -14.68 -34.31
CA LYS A 185 -0.09 -13.35 -34.69
C LYS A 185 -0.40 -13.28 -36.19
N GLU A 186 0.53 -13.78 -37.04
CA GLU A 186 0.37 -13.81 -38.49
C GLU A 186 -0.75 -14.76 -38.92
N GLY A 187 -0.87 -15.94 -38.28
CA GLY A 187 -1.95 -16.88 -38.50
C GLY A 187 -3.31 -16.29 -38.19
N ALA A 188 -3.45 -15.59 -37.06
CA ALA A 188 -4.70 -14.91 -36.67
C ALA A 188 -5.07 -13.79 -37.68
N LEU A 189 -4.09 -13.06 -38.22
CA LEU A 189 -4.32 -12.06 -39.27
C LEU A 189 -4.70 -12.71 -40.62
N ALA A 190 -4.08 -13.84 -40.97
CA ALA A 190 -4.38 -14.58 -42.22
C ALA A 190 -5.82 -15.13 -42.24
N LEU A 191 -6.36 -15.46 -41.06
CA LEU A 191 -7.77 -15.84 -40.86
C LEU A 191 -8.75 -14.66 -40.91
N GLY A 192 -8.29 -13.44 -41.23
CA GLY A 192 -9.12 -12.24 -41.33
C GLY A 192 -9.28 -11.49 -39.98
N GLY A 193 -8.49 -11.85 -38.97
CA GLY A 193 -8.53 -11.17 -37.66
C GLY A 193 -8.08 -9.71 -37.75
N THR A 194 -8.69 -8.85 -36.93
CA THR A 194 -8.22 -7.47 -36.75
C THR A 194 -7.03 -7.41 -35.78
N ARG A 195 -6.26 -6.30 -35.79
CA ARG A 195 -5.19 -6.10 -34.80
C ARG A 195 -5.69 -6.23 -33.36
N TRP A 196 -6.90 -5.77 -33.07
CA TRP A 196 -7.54 -5.94 -31.77
C TRP A 196 -7.82 -7.40 -31.46
N GLY A 197 -8.33 -8.16 -32.45
CA GLY A 197 -8.55 -9.61 -32.31
C GLY A 197 -7.26 -10.34 -31.96
N VAL A 198 -6.15 -10.06 -32.69
CA VAL A 198 -4.83 -10.64 -32.40
C VAL A 198 -4.39 -10.35 -30.96
N MET A 199 -4.55 -9.11 -30.50
CA MET A 199 -4.19 -8.77 -29.10
C MET A 199 -5.04 -9.53 -28.09
N ARG A 200 -6.35 -9.57 -28.30
CA ARG A 200 -7.30 -10.21 -27.37
C ARG A 200 -7.13 -11.72 -27.33
N ASP A 201 -6.94 -12.35 -28.47
CA ASP A 201 -7.02 -13.81 -28.62
C ASP A 201 -5.65 -14.49 -28.62
N VAL A 202 -4.55 -13.75 -28.90
CA VAL A 202 -3.18 -14.28 -28.90
C VAL A 202 -2.32 -13.61 -27.81
N VAL A 203 -2.11 -12.28 -27.90
CA VAL A 203 -1.11 -11.60 -27.07
C VAL A 203 -1.50 -11.57 -25.59
N ILE A 204 -2.74 -11.22 -25.26
CA ILE A 204 -3.21 -11.16 -23.85
C ILE A 204 -3.24 -12.55 -23.22
N PRO A 205 -3.79 -13.61 -23.86
CA PRO A 205 -3.74 -14.95 -23.31
C PRO A 205 -2.34 -15.47 -23.07
N PHE A 206 -1.42 -15.25 -24.04
CA PHE A 206 0.00 -15.58 -23.89
C PHE A 206 0.64 -14.83 -22.72
N GLY A 207 0.37 -13.53 -22.61
CA GLY A 207 0.97 -12.65 -21.61
C GLY A 207 0.34 -12.69 -20.21
N LYS A 208 -0.70 -13.50 -19.94
CA LYS A 208 -1.40 -13.54 -18.64
C LYS A 208 -0.45 -13.71 -17.45
N GLY A 209 0.52 -14.62 -17.56
CA GLY A 209 1.52 -14.83 -16.51
C GLY A 209 2.36 -13.58 -16.23
N GLY A 210 2.78 -12.87 -17.28
CA GLY A 210 3.52 -11.62 -17.16
C GLY A 210 2.68 -10.46 -16.62
N MET A 211 1.41 -10.40 -16.99
CA MET A 211 0.47 -9.41 -16.44
C MET A 211 0.33 -9.58 -14.92
N ILE A 212 0.12 -10.82 -14.45
CA ILE A 212 0.02 -11.13 -13.03
C ILE A 212 1.37 -10.83 -12.35
N GLY A 213 2.49 -11.27 -12.93
CA GLY A 213 3.82 -11.01 -12.38
C GLY A 213 4.13 -9.52 -12.25
N GLY A 214 3.82 -8.73 -13.27
CA GLY A 214 3.96 -7.28 -13.25
C GLY A 214 3.09 -6.60 -12.18
N ALA A 215 1.82 -7.03 -12.07
CA ALA A 215 0.91 -6.55 -11.05
C ALA A 215 1.42 -6.84 -9.63
N MET A 216 1.95 -8.04 -9.41
CA MET A 216 2.46 -8.46 -8.10
C MET A 216 3.77 -7.74 -7.72
N LEU A 217 4.66 -7.52 -8.69
CA LEU A 217 5.85 -6.72 -8.46
C LEU A 217 5.48 -5.29 -8.08
N GLY A 218 4.49 -4.71 -8.79
CA GLY A 218 3.92 -3.41 -8.45
C GLY A 218 3.27 -3.37 -7.07
N LEU A 219 2.51 -4.41 -6.71
CA LEU A 219 1.87 -4.53 -5.40
C LEU A 219 2.90 -4.63 -4.28
N GLY A 220 3.95 -5.46 -4.44
CA GLY A 220 5.02 -5.58 -3.45
C GLY A 220 5.71 -4.24 -3.18
N ARG A 221 5.95 -3.45 -4.24
CA ARG A 221 6.48 -2.09 -4.10
C ARG A 221 5.49 -1.16 -3.38
N ALA A 222 4.22 -1.21 -3.73
CA ALA A 222 3.18 -0.38 -3.12
C ALA A 222 3.01 -0.65 -1.62
N LEU A 223 3.07 -1.92 -1.20
CA LEU A 223 2.96 -2.31 0.22
C LEU A 223 4.13 -1.78 1.07
N GLY A 224 5.33 -1.70 0.49
CA GLY A 224 6.54 -1.23 1.18
C GLY A 224 6.78 0.28 1.08
N GLU A 225 5.95 1.05 0.37
CA GLU A 225 6.20 2.48 0.17
C GLU A 225 6.03 3.28 1.45
N THR A 226 7.06 4.05 1.79
CA THR A 226 7.13 4.80 3.05
C THR A 226 7.02 6.29 2.81
N ILE A 227 7.95 6.88 2.05
CA ILE A 227 8.14 8.33 1.98
C ILE A 227 6.99 9.01 1.24
N ALA A 228 6.60 8.50 0.08
CA ALA A 228 5.52 9.11 -0.70
C ALA A 228 4.19 9.08 0.07
N VAL A 229 3.92 7.98 0.78
CA VAL A 229 2.72 7.83 1.61
C VAL A 229 2.75 8.79 2.79
N THR A 230 3.86 8.86 3.53
CA THR A 230 4.03 9.76 4.70
C THR A 230 3.81 11.24 4.34
N LEU A 231 4.23 11.67 3.15
CA LEU A 231 4.05 13.05 2.69
C LEU A 231 2.61 13.42 2.38
N ILE A 232 1.76 12.44 2.09
CA ILE A 232 0.39 12.67 1.60
C ILE A 232 -0.63 12.42 2.69
N ILE A 233 -0.49 11.35 3.48
CA ILE A 233 -1.48 10.91 4.47
C ILE A 233 -1.38 11.73 5.76
N SER A 234 -2.54 11.99 6.38
CA SER A 234 -2.64 12.39 7.77
C SER A 234 -2.95 11.14 8.60
N PRO A 235 -2.04 10.68 9.50
CA PRO A 235 -2.24 9.44 10.24
C PRO A 235 -3.50 9.48 11.10
N THR A 236 -4.34 8.46 10.98
CA THR A 236 -5.57 8.28 11.76
C THR A 236 -5.65 6.83 12.23
N PHE A 237 -5.88 6.63 13.52
CA PHE A 237 -5.94 5.29 14.14
C PHE A 237 -7.36 4.74 14.28
N ASP A 238 -8.38 5.49 13.86
CA ASP A 238 -9.79 5.12 13.97
C ASP A 238 -10.16 4.06 12.91
N LEU A 239 -10.33 2.82 13.35
CA LEU A 239 -10.73 1.68 12.53
C LEU A 239 -12.08 1.87 11.84
N ALA A 240 -12.99 2.62 12.45
CA ALA A 240 -14.33 2.86 11.90
C ALA A 240 -14.29 3.80 10.68
N ARG A 241 -13.25 4.62 10.53
CA ARG A 241 -13.04 5.54 9.40
C ARG A 241 -12.27 4.92 8.25
N LEU A 242 -11.48 3.88 8.49
CA LEU A 242 -10.59 3.26 7.50
C LEU A 242 -11.28 2.78 6.22
N PRO A 243 -12.50 2.19 6.25
CA PRO A 243 -13.16 1.78 5.03
C PRO A 243 -13.54 2.94 4.10
N ARG A 244 -13.52 4.19 4.63
CA ARG A 244 -13.88 5.40 3.88
C ARG A 244 -12.65 6.04 3.25
N ILE A 245 -12.19 5.45 2.16
CA ILE A 245 -10.93 5.83 1.53
C ILE A 245 -10.86 7.27 1.01
N LEU A 246 -12.02 7.92 0.81
CA LEU A 246 -12.09 9.30 0.29
C LEU A 246 -11.93 10.37 1.38
N GLU A 247 -12.25 10.05 2.63
CA GLU A 247 -12.14 10.98 3.75
C GLU A 247 -10.68 11.23 4.13
N THR A 248 -10.42 12.41 4.71
CA THR A 248 -9.12 12.74 5.32
C THR A 248 -8.77 11.72 6.37
N GLY A 249 -7.55 11.24 6.30
CA GLY A 249 -7.02 10.25 7.20
C GLY A 249 -6.59 9.00 6.44
N GLY A 250 -5.94 8.13 7.16
CA GLY A 250 -5.39 6.88 6.67
C GLY A 250 -4.16 6.55 7.49
N ASN A 251 -3.69 5.34 7.35
CA ASN A 251 -2.46 4.92 8.01
C ASN A 251 -1.74 3.91 7.13
N SER A 252 -0.44 3.81 7.27
CA SER A 252 0.32 2.68 6.72
C SER A 252 1.40 2.27 7.70
N ILE A 253 1.72 0.97 7.72
CA ILE A 253 2.73 0.43 8.64
C ILE A 253 4.07 1.11 8.42
N SER A 254 4.49 1.25 7.17
CA SER A 254 5.77 1.85 6.82
C SER A 254 5.85 3.34 7.21
N SER A 255 4.77 4.11 6.98
CA SER A 255 4.71 5.51 7.39
C SER A 255 4.63 5.67 8.90
N LEU A 256 3.93 4.79 9.60
CA LEU A 256 3.85 4.78 11.06
C LEU A 256 5.24 4.57 11.67
N ILE A 257 5.99 3.59 11.18
CA ILE A 257 7.36 3.34 11.63
C ILE A 257 8.23 4.58 11.39
N ALA A 258 8.19 5.16 10.19
CA ALA A 258 9.01 6.32 9.85
C ALA A 258 8.72 7.56 10.73
N LEU A 259 7.45 7.80 11.05
CA LEU A 259 7.04 8.96 11.85
C LEU A 259 7.32 8.78 13.34
N ARG A 260 7.14 7.57 13.88
CA ARG A 260 7.17 7.33 15.32
C ARG A 260 8.51 6.82 15.84
N PHE A 261 9.40 6.34 14.97
CA PHE A 261 10.65 5.69 15.39
C PHE A 261 11.53 6.60 16.26
N SER A 262 11.68 7.87 15.87
CA SER A 262 12.54 8.83 16.59
C SER A 262 11.94 9.34 17.91
N GLU A 263 10.63 9.22 18.09
CA GLU A 263 9.89 9.70 19.26
C GLU A 263 9.56 8.57 20.25
N SER A 264 9.80 7.31 19.85
CA SER A 264 9.40 6.14 20.63
C SER A 264 10.42 5.80 21.72
N ASN A 265 9.89 5.40 22.90
CA ASN A 265 10.67 4.76 23.95
C ASN A 265 11.00 3.29 23.57
N ALA A 266 11.76 2.58 24.42
CA ALA A 266 12.17 1.20 24.14
C ALA A 266 10.99 0.24 23.87
N PHE A 267 9.86 0.40 24.57
CA PHE A 267 8.64 -0.37 24.33
C PHE A 267 8.01 -0.01 22.98
N GLY A 268 7.89 1.27 22.67
CA GLY A 268 7.40 1.74 21.38
C GLY A 268 8.22 1.23 20.20
N VAL A 269 9.56 1.25 20.31
CA VAL A 269 10.46 0.67 19.30
C VAL A 269 10.18 -0.83 19.11
N SER A 270 9.99 -1.58 20.18
CA SER A 270 9.66 -3.01 20.10
C SER A 270 8.32 -3.25 19.38
N ALA A 271 7.31 -2.42 19.65
CA ALA A 271 6.01 -2.46 18.95
C ALA A 271 6.15 -2.11 17.46
N LEU A 272 6.96 -1.11 17.11
CA LEU A 272 7.24 -0.76 15.72
C LEU A 272 8.02 -1.85 14.98
N MET A 273 8.94 -2.53 15.65
CA MET A 273 9.65 -3.70 15.09
C MET A 273 8.68 -4.85 14.82
N ALA A 274 7.75 -5.12 15.74
CA ALA A 274 6.69 -6.11 15.53
C ALA A 274 5.78 -5.74 14.34
N ALA A 275 5.42 -4.46 14.20
CA ALA A 275 4.67 -3.97 13.04
C ALA A 275 5.44 -4.16 11.72
N GLY A 276 6.75 -3.89 11.72
CA GLY A 276 7.63 -4.15 10.59
C GLY A 276 7.69 -5.63 10.21
N LEU A 277 7.73 -6.52 11.21
CA LEU A 277 7.67 -7.97 10.99
C LEU A 277 6.32 -8.39 10.35
N VAL A 278 5.20 -7.84 10.80
CA VAL A 278 3.88 -8.08 10.20
C VAL A 278 3.86 -7.65 8.73
N LEU A 279 4.42 -6.47 8.41
CA LEU A 279 4.54 -5.99 7.03
C LEU A 279 5.41 -6.93 6.19
N PHE A 280 6.56 -7.36 6.72
CA PHE A 280 7.47 -8.28 6.04
C PHE A 280 6.78 -9.63 5.73
N VAL A 281 6.14 -10.24 6.72
CA VAL A 281 5.41 -11.50 6.54
C VAL A 281 4.27 -11.33 5.53
N SER A 282 3.53 -10.23 5.60
CA SER A 282 2.44 -9.94 4.66
C SER A 282 2.93 -9.81 3.22
N THR A 283 4.03 -9.08 2.99
CA THR A 283 4.64 -8.95 1.66
C THR A 283 5.20 -10.28 1.16
N LEU A 284 5.78 -11.09 2.04
CA LEU A 284 6.26 -12.44 1.71
C LEU A 284 5.11 -13.35 1.27
N ILE A 285 3.99 -13.33 2.00
CA ILE A 285 2.78 -14.11 1.64
C ILE A 285 2.27 -13.69 0.28
N VAL A 286 2.09 -12.38 0.06
CA VAL A 286 1.60 -11.84 -1.22
C VAL A 286 2.52 -12.25 -2.37
N ASN A 287 3.84 -12.09 -2.23
CA ASN A 287 4.81 -12.45 -3.26
C ASN A 287 4.85 -13.97 -3.52
N THR A 288 4.71 -14.79 -2.48
CA THR A 288 4.66 -16.24 -2.61
C THR A 288 3.39 -16.69 -3.35
N LEU A 289 2.22 -16.17 -2.96
CA LEU A 289 0.96 -16.44 -3.65
C LEU A 289 1.04 -16.02 -5.12
N ALA A 290 1.62 -14.86 -5.39
CA ALA A 290 1.85 -14.38 -6.75
C ALA A 290 2.71 -15.33 -7.57
N SER A 291 3.85 -15.76 -7.04
CA SER A 291 4.74 -16.69 -7.74
C SER A 291 4.09 -18.04 -8.01
N LEU A 292 3.25 -18.54 -7.10
CA LEU A 292 2.47 -19.76 -7.30
C LEU A 292 1.44 -19.62 -8.42
N ILE A 293 0.74 -18.48 -8.51
CA ILE A 293 -0.21 -18.19 -9.58
C ILE A 293 0.51 -18.12 -10.92
N VAL A 294 1.65 -17.41 -11.00
CA VAL A 294 2.46 -17.30 -12.22
C VAL A 294 2.99 -18.66 -12.65
N ALA A 295 3.47 -19.48 -11.71
CA ALA A 295 3.96 -20.84 -12.01
C ALA A 295 2.87 -21.72 -12.62
N ARG A 296 1.64 -21.64 -12.12
CA ARG A 296 0.50 -22.39 -12.67
C ARG A 296 0.06 -21.91 -14.06
N THR A 297 0.22 -20.63 -14.37
CA THR A 297 -0.12 -20.10 -15.69
C THR A 297 0.93 -20.40 -16.76
N ARG A 298 2.17 -20.67 -16.36
CA ARG A 298 3.26 -21.08 -17.30
C ARG A 298 3.22 -22.54 -17.74
N SER A 299 2.54 -23.41 -17.02
CA SER A 299 2.49 -24.85 -17.31
C SER A 299 1.80 -25.21 -18.63
N GLY A 300 1.15 -24.28 -19.32
CA GLY A 300 0.57 -24.49 -20.66
C GLY A 300 1.49 -24.22 -21.84
N ALA A 301 2.62 -23.55 -21.64
CA ALA A 301 3.54 -23.17 -22.72
C ALA A 301 4.77 -24.10 -22.89
N ALA A 302 4.89 -25.12 -22.06
CA ALA A 302 6.07 -26.02 -22.02
C ALA A 302 5.88 -27.37 -22.76
N THR A 303 4.82 -27.50 -23.57
CA THR A 303 4.50 -28.81 -24.22
C THR A 303 4.65 -28.81 -25.72
N GLU A 304 5.47 -27.93 -26.29
CA GLU A 304 5.88 -28.04 -27.70
C GLU A 304 7.40 -27.85 -27.84
N ILE A 305 8.13 -28.94 -27.60
CA ILE A 305 9.44 -29.24 -28.22
C ILE A 305 9.35 -30.66 -28.77
#